data_2fb756d4e3c4c9ddb13133e545afff0c
#
_entry.id   2fb756d4e3c4c9ddb13133e545afff0c
#
_cell.length_a   1.000
_cell.length_b   1.000
_cell.length_c   1.000
_cell.angle_alpha   90.00
_cell.angle_beta   90.00
_cell.angle_gamma   90.00
#
_symmetry.space_group_name_H-M   'P 1'
#
loop_
_entity.id
_entity.type
_entity.pdbx_description
1 polymer ?
#
loop_
_entity_poly.entity_id
_entity_poly.type
_entity_poly.pdbx_seq_one_letter_code
_entity_poly.pdbx_strand_id
1 'polypeptide(L)'
;MRAVPVLFSAALAASLPVIPASAATGDVWRIPTDATITIRGHGYGHGHGMSQYGAEGAAREGLSYRKILGFYYPGTDWGTARGRVTVLITADTTDDLLVEARTGLTVRDTAGGARMALPDNGARRWKVAVGNDGVNRVLYRTRRWHRWKALDGQGEFYAGGDPITLVTPAGDRAYRGRLRVGVTSAGDRVTVNALALDNYLKGVVPLEMPASWSPAAVRAQAVAARTYAAYERRHPQSSAYQICDTSSCQVYGGYDAEYPASNDAVDATAGRVLLAGGEPAFTQFGSSSGGWTAAGSVPYLPAQEDPYDGWAGNPVHTWSVKVGDGVLERTWPAVGDLRRIAVTKRDGNGDWGGRISSLTLSGTKGKVTVTGDTFRTLLGLRSTWVTFRVS
;
A
#
# COMPACT_ATOMS: atom_id res chain seq x y z
N MET A 1 78.55 9.01 -13.32
CA MET A 1 77.33 8.28 -13.37
C MET A 1 77.15 7.64 -12.00
N ARG A 2 76.28 8.23 -11.17
CA ARG A 2 75.95 7.70 -9.83
C ARG A 2 74.50 7.15 -9.86
N ALA A 3 74.32 5.87 -9.59
CA ALA A 3 73.05 5.20 -9.49
C ALA A 3 72.38 5.48 -8.13
N VAL A 4 71.15 5.89 -8.14
CA VAL A 4 70.28 6.08 -6.94
C VAL A 4 69.45 4.83 -6.76
N PRO A 5 69.42 4.19 -5.60
CA PRO A 5 68.51 3.05 -5.34
C PRO A 5 67.12 3.55 -4.99
N VAL A 6 66.09 2.99 -5.67
CA VAL A 6 64.69 3.17 -5.35
C VAL A 6 64.28 2.14 -4.27
N LEU A 7 63.93 2.64 -3.10
CA LEU A 7 63.38 1.85 -2.03
C LEU A 7 61.87 1.61 -2.28
N PHE A 8 61.48 0.37 -2.52
CA PHE A 8 60.08 -0.07 -2.52
C PHE A 8 59.61 -0.30 -1.07
N SER A 9 58.74 0.55 -0.57
CA SER A 9 58.02 0.29 0.70
C SER A 9 56.82 -0.58 0.42
N ALA A 10 56.85 -1.82 0.85
CA ALA A 10 55.70 -2.71 0.85
C ALA A 10 54.77 -2.36 2.03
N ALA A 11 53.59 -1.81 1.77
CA ALA A 11 52.56 -1.62 2.76
C ALA A 11 51.85 -2.95 3.01
N LEU A 12 52.07 -3.51 4.20
CA LEU A 12 51.33 -4.68 4.69
C LEU A 12 49.91 -4.24 5.06
N ALA A 13 48.89 -4.58 4.22
CA ALA A 13 47.51 -4.42 4.55
C ALA A 13 47.13 -5.50 5.57
N ALA A 14 47.01 -5.12 6.84
CA ALA A 14 46.43 -5.98 7.88
C ALA A 14 44.90 -6.12 7.64
N SER A 15 44.51 -7.26 7.14
CA SER A 15 43.10 -7.66 7.10
C SER A 15 42.65 -7.94 8.54
N LEU A 16 41.84 -7.05 9.09
CA LEU A 16 41.09 -7.33 10.35
C LEU A 16 40.11 -8.49 10.10
N PRO A 17 40.07 -9.50 10.97
CA PRO A 17 39.09 -10.54 10.85
C PRO A 17 37.68 -9.94 11.04
N VAL A 18 36.79 -10.12 10.07
CA VAL A 18 35.36 -9.90 10.22
C VAL A 18 34.89 -10.96 11.24
N ILE A 19 34.73 -10.53 12.47
CA ILE A 19 34.08 -11.36 13.49
C ILE A 19 32.62 -11.48 13.05
N PRO A 20 32.13 -12.70 12.74
CA PRO A 20 30.71 -12.87 12.46
C PRO A 20 29.95 -12.43 13.71
N ALA A 21 28.97 -11.52 13.53
CA ALA A 21 28.08 -11.12 14.62
C ALA A 21 27.55 -12.40 15.28
N SER A 22 27.93 -12.60 16.53
CA SER A 22 27.49 -13.73 17.34
C SER A 22 25.98 -13.73 17.32
N ALA A 23 25.36 -14.79 16.82
CA ALA A 23 23.93 -14.99 16.95
C ALA A 23 23.59 -14.80 18.43
N ALA A 24 22.83 -13.76 18.75
CA ALA A 24 22.41 -13.47 20.12
C ALA A 24 21.77 -14.74 20.69
N THR A 25 22.41 -15.30 21.70
CA THR A 25 21.92 -16.47 22.40
C THR A 25 20.57 -16.12 23.01
N GLY A 26 19.47 -16.50 22.31
CA GLY A 26 18.26 -16.87 22.96
C GLY A 26 17.20 -15.85 23.21
N ASP A 27 16.58 -15.36 22.16
CA ASP A 27 15.17 -14.93 22.22
C ASP A 27 14.27 -16.15 22.41
N VAL A 28 14.33 -16.75 23.60
CA VAL A 28 13.58 -17.95 23.97
C VAL A 28 12.78 -17.72 25.22
N TRP A 29 11.48 -17.94 25.14
CA TRP A 29 10.54 -17.84 26.26
C TRP A 29 9.95 -19.21 26.56
N ARG A 30 10.04 -19.62 27.82
CA ARG A 30 9.29 -20.77 28.32
C ARG A 30 7.89 -20.30 28.66
N ILE A 31 6.90 -21.12 28.30
CA ILE A 31 5.48 -20.80 28.48
C ILE A 31 4.91 -21.80 29.48
N PRO A 32 4.60 -21.37 30.72
CA PRO A 32 3.84 -22.19 31.68
C PRO A 32 2.42 -22.44 31.14
N THR A 33 1.73 -23.40 31.73
CA THR A 33 0.31 -23.65 31.45
C THR A 33 -0.52 -22.42 31.89
N ASP A 34 -1.54 -22.05 31.13
CA ASP A 34 -2.42 -20.91 31.39
C ASP A 34 -1.68 -19.56 31.47
N ALA A 35 -0.59 -19.43 30.71
CA ALA A 35 0.23 -18.24 30.72
C ALA A 35 -0.43 -17.06 29.99
N THR A 36 -0.17 -15.86 30.53
CA THR A 36 -0.41 -14.60 29.80
C THR A 36 0.89 -14.15 29.13
N ILE A 37 0.83 -13.99 27.83
CA ILE A 37 1.95 -13.52 27.01
C ILE A 37 1.71 -12.05 26.65
N THR A 38 2.54 -11.17 27.18
CA THR A 38 2.56 -9.76 26.78
C THR A 38 3.49 -9.62 25.58
N ILE A 39 2.94 -9.29 24.43
CA ILE A 39 3.68 -8.98 23.20
C ILE A 39 3.89 -7.46 23.17
N ARG A 40 5.14 -7.02 23.18
CA ARG A 40 5.53 -5.61 23.08
C ARG A 40 6.12 -5.39 21.70
N GLY A 41 5.81 -4.27 21.06
CA GLY A 41 6.30 -4.02 19.71
C GLY A 41 6.53 -2.54 19.40
N HIS A 42 7.18 -2.33 18.24
CA HIS A 42 7.46 -1.04 17.64
C HIS A 42 6.85 -0.93 16.26
N GLY A 43 6.31 0.25 15.92
CA GLY A 43 5.82 0.57 14.60
C GLY A 43 4.51 -0.11 14.20
N TYR A 44 4.02 0.25 13.01
CA TYR A 44 2.80 -0.30 12.42
C TYR A 44 2.97 -0.41 10.90
N GLY A 45 2.88 -1.63 10.38
CA GLY A 45 3.06 -1.97 8.97
C GLY A 45 4.32 -2.81 8.72
N HIS A 46 4.68 -2.93 7.44
CA HIS A 46 5.84 -3.70 6.99
C HIS A 46 7.19 -3.01 7.28
N GLY A 47 7.18 -1.68 7.47
CA GLY A 47 8.37 -0.88 7.78
C GLY A 47 9.21 -0.45 6.58
N HIS A 48 8.87 -0.85 5.35
CA HIS A 48 9.63 -0.46 4.15
C HIS A 48 9.32 0.97 3.72
N GLY A 49 10.36 1.75 3.38
CA GLY A 49 10.25 3.09 2.85
C GLY A 49 9.72 4.12 3.85
N MET A 50 8.87 5.04 3.41
CA MET A 50 8.45 6.18 4.22
C MET A 50 7.50 5.79 5.34
N SER A 51 7.90 6.09 6.60
CA SER A 51 6.98 6.15 7.72
C SER A 51 6.09 7.38 7.61
N GLN A 52 4.76 7.20 7.66
CA GLN A 52 3.82 8.32 7.64
C GLN A 52 3.95 9.18 8.91
N TYR A 53 4.03 8.54 10.09
CA TYR A 53 4.31 9.24 11.35
C TYR A 53 5.72 9.86 11.37
N GLY A 54 6.72 9.20 10.80
CA GLY A 54 8.06 9.76 10.66
C GLY A 54 8.09 10.96 9.71
N ALA A 55 7.34 10.94 8.61
CA ALA A 55 7.21 12.09 7.72
C ALA A 55 6.57 13.30 8.43
N GLU A 56 5.56 13.08 9.29
CA GLU A 56 4.98 14.14 10.12
C GLU A 56 5.99 14.63 11.17
N GLY A 57 6.71 13.75 11.85
CA GLY A 57 7.77 14.13 12.80
C GLY A 57 8.84 14.99 12.14
N ALA A 58 9.36 14.56 10.99
CA ALA A 58 10.33 15.32 10.20
C ALA A 58 9.79 16.70 9.75
N ALA A 59 8.52 16.75 9.35
CA ALA A 59 7.89 18.01 8.99
C ALA A 59 7.75 18.98 10.18
N ARG A 60 7.48 18.45 11.37
CA ARG A 60 7.45 19.24 12.64
C ARG A 60 8.82 19.80 13.01
N GLU A 61 9.89 19.11 12.65
CA GLU A 61 11.27 19.57 12.76
C GLU A 61 11.68 20.54 11.63
N GLY A 62 10.75 20.93 10.75
CA GLY A 62 10.97 21.92 9.68
C GLY A 62 11.54 21.34 8.39
N LEU A 63 11.55 20.03 8.22
CA LEU A 63 11.99 19.42 6.95
C LEU A 63 10.94 19.66 5.85
N SER A 64 11.42 20.08 4.68
CA SER A 64 10.57 20.16 3.49
C SER A 64 10.21 18.76 2.97
N TYR A 65 9.10 18.63 2.23
CA TYR A 65 8.72 17.35 1.61
C TYR A 65 9.83 16.73 0.76
N ARG A 66 10.70 17.55 0.15
CA ARG A 66 11.85 17.07 -0.64
C ARG A 66 12.91 16.41 0.25
N LYS A 67 13.20 16.99 1.42
CA LYS A 67 14.15 16.42 2.38
C LYS A 67 13.59 15.15 3.01
N ILE A 68 12.29 15.13 3.33
CA ILE A 68 11.58 13.95 3.84
C ILE A 68 11.72 12.79 2.83
N LEU A 69 11.37 13.02 1.57
CA LEU A 69 11.47 11.98 0.54
C LEU A 69 12.91 11.54 0.27
N GLY A 70 13.86 12.46 0.28
CA GLY A 70 15.29 12.12 0.13
C GLY A 70 15.85 11.29 1.28
N PHE A 71 15.28 11.44 2.50
CA PHE A 71 15.62 10.61 3.65
C PHE A 71 15.09 9.18 3.47
N TYR A 72 13.81 9.01 3.13
CA TYR A 72 13.19 7.68 3.04
C TYR A 72 13.48 6.93 1.74
N TYR A 73 13.86 7.63 0.67
CA TYR A 73 14.16 7.05 -0.66
C TYR A 73 15.50 7.59 -1.19
N PRO A 74 16.61 7.32 -0.47
CA PRO A 74 17.93 7.81 -0.89
C PRO A 74 18.33 7.25 -2.25
N GLY A 75 19.06 8.04 -3.04
CA GLY A 75 19.55 7.63 -4.36
C GLY A 75 18.48 7.64 -5.47
N THR A 76 17.28 8.22 -5.19
CA THR A 76 16.28 8.48 -6.24
C THR A 76 16.41 9.88 -6.80
N ASP A 77 16.06 10.04 -8.08
CA ASP A 77 16.03 11.31 -8.80
C ASP A 77 14.62 11.88 -8.87
N TRP A 78 14.52 13.19 -9.10
CA TRP A 78 13.25 13.85 -9.35
C TRP A 78 12.83 13.73 -10.80
N GLY A 79 11.55 13.36 -11.02
CA GLY A 79 10.97 13.27 -12.33
C GLY A 79 9.52 13.74 -12.39
N THR A 80 8.88 13.43 -13.51
CA THR A 80 7.46 13.73 -13.73
C THR A 80 6.74 12.52 -14.29
N ALA A 81 5.51 12.28 -13.81
CA ALA A 81 4.57 11.33 -14.37
C ALA A 81 3.21 11.99 -14.56
N ARG A 82 2.63 11.83 -15.75
CA ARG A 82 1.30 12.30 -16.12
C ARG A 82 0.53 11.18 -16.81
N GLY A 83 -0.72 11.44 -17.16
CA GLY A 83 -1.59 10.50 -17.83
C GLY A 83 -2.60 9.86 -16.88
N ARG A 84 -3.20 8.74 -17.30
CA ARG A 84 -4.25 8.06 -16.53
C ARG A 84 -3.71 6.82 -15.84
N VAL A 85 -4.40 6.47 -14.75
CA VAL A 85 -4.32 5.18 -14.08
C VAL A 85 -5.67 4.49 -14.17
N THR A 86 -5.67 3.16 -14.14
CA THR A 86 -6.87 2.33 -14.11
C THR A 86 -6.90 1.54 -12.81
N VAL A 87 -7.96 1.77 -12.03
CA VAL A 87 -8.12 1.28 -10.65
C VAL A 87 -9.25 0.27 -10.61
N LEU A 88 -8.98 -0.93 -10.10
CA LEU A 88 -10.04 -1.90 -9.77
C LEU A 88 -10.89 -1.34 -8.64
N ILE A 89 -12.22 -1.40 -8.77
CA ILE A 89 -13.16 -1.04 -7.70
C ILE A 89 -13.70 -2.32 -7.07
N THR A 90 -13.11 -2.72 -5.96
CA THR A 90 -13.44 -3.99 -5.26
C THR A 90 -14.79 -3.96 -4.56
N ALA A 91 -15.34 -2.78 -4.28
CA ALA A 91 -16.66 -2.62 -3.71
C ALA A 91 -17.80 -3.06 -4.66
N ASP A 92 -17.54 -3.08 -5.97
CA ASP A 92 -18.48 -3.63 -6.95
C ASP A 92 -18.15 -5.10 -7.21
N THR A 93 -18.97 -5.97 -6.65
CA THR A 93 -18.87 -7.43 -6.80
C THR A 93 -19.85 -7.98 -7.83
N THR A 94 -20.41 -7.11 -8.68
CA THR A 94 -21.35 -7.49 -9.74
C THR A 94 -20.67 -7.51 -11.10
N ASP A 95 -21.27 -8.23 -12.05
CA ASP A 95 -20.82 -8.23 -13.44
C ASP A 95 -21.32 -7.02 -14.24
N ASP A 96 -22.23 -6.24 -13.68
CA ASP A 96 -22.87 -5.07 -14.30
C ASP A 96 -22.20 -3.78 -13.81
N LEU A 97 -21.85 -2.88 -14.71
CA LEU A 97 -21.46 -1.52 -14.34
C LEU A 97 -22.71 -0.65 -14.20
N LEU A 98 -23.13 -0.36 -12.97
CA LEU A 98 -24.35 0.39 -12.65
C LEU A 98 -24.04 1.79 -12.11
N VAL A 99 -24.60 2.83 -12.75
CA VAL A 99 -24.40 4.22 -12.35
C VAL A 99 -25.72 4.97 -12.20
N GLU A 100 -25.74 5.99 -11.36
CA GLU A 100 -26.89 6.91 -11.29
C GLU A 100 -26.94 7.79 -12.54
N ALA A 101 -28.18 8.13 -12.96
CA ALA A 101 -28.38 9.08 -14.04
C ALA A 101 -28.01 10.49 -13.58
N ARG A 102 -27.33 11.24 -14.46
CA ARG A 102 -27.01 12.65 -14.25
C ARG A 102 -26.93 13.39 -15.58
N THR A 103 -27.06 14.70 -15.53
CA THR A 103 -26.86 15.57 -16.69
C THR A 103 -25.42 15.45 -17.20
N GLY A 104 -25.25 15.41 -18.52
CA GLY A 104 -23.94 15.31 -19.18
C GLY A 104 -23.32 13.90 -19.15
N LEU A 105 -24.00 12.89 -18.61
CA LEU A 105 -23.54 11.52 -18.67
C LEU A 105 -23.57 11.00 -20.11
N THR A 106 -22.47 10.40 -20.52
CA THR A 106 -22.28 9.81 -21.84
C THR A 106 -21.80 8.38 -21.69
N VAL A 107 -21.99 7.55 -22.71
CA VAL A 107 -21.41 6.20 -22.78
C VAL A 107 -20.58 6.07 -24.07
N ARG A 108 -19.51 5.29 -24.00
CA ARG A 108 -18.68 4.92 -25.15
C ARG A 108 -18.56 3.41 -25.25
N ASP A 109 -18.59 2.90 -26.45
CA ASP A 109 -18.16 1.54 -26.77
C ASP A 109 -16.63 1.49 -26.82
N THR A 110 -16.01 0.60 -26.06
CA THR A 110 -14.53 0.48 -26.01
C THR A 110 -13.93 -0.21 -27.23
N ALA A 111 -14.73 -0.88 -28.07
CA ALA A 111 -14.28 -1.43 -29.35
C ALA A 111 -13.98 -0.38 -30.42
N GLY A 112 -14.07 0.93 -30.10
CA GLY A 112 -13.70 2.00 -31.02
C GLY A 112 -14.83 2.98 -31.32
N GLY A 113 -15.96 2.86 -30.65
CA GLY A 113 -17.12 3.73 -30.87
C GLY A 113 -16.92 5.18 -30.39
N ALA A 114 -17.63 6.11 -31.04
CA ALA A 114 -17.76 7.49 -30.59
C ALA A 114 -18.52 7.54 -29.25
N ARG A 115 -18.28 8.60 -28.48
CA ARG A 115 -19.04 8.87 -27.24
C ARG A 115 -20.45 9.28 -27.61
N MET A 116 -21.44 8.64 -26.98
CA MET A 116 -22.87 8.87 -27.20
C MET A 116 -23.46 9.55 -25.97
N ALA A 117 -24.18 10.65 -26.17
CA ALA A 117 -25.00 11.25 -25.13
C ALA A 117 -26.14 10.29 -24.74
N LEU A 118 -26.39 10.16 -23.45
CA LEU A 118 -27.54 9.40 -22.96
C LEU A 118 -28.78 10.28 -23.06
N PRO A 119 -29.93 9.74 -23.55
CA PRO A 119 -31.13 10.53 -23.74
C PRO A 119 -31.74 10.96 -22.39
N ASP A 120 -32.37 12.12 -22.38
CA ASP A 120 -33.24 12.58 -21.29
C ASP A 120 -34.62 11.90 -21.44
N ASN A 121 -34.74 10.74 -20.85
CA ASN A 121 -35.93 9.85 -20.94
C ASN A 121 -36.53 9.49 -19.58
N GLY A 122 -36.19 10.28 -18.55
CA GLY A 122 -36.63 10.02 -17.18
C GLY A 122 -35.89 8.86 -16.51
N ALA A 123 -34.76 8.43 -17.05
CA ALA A 123 -33.91 7.40 -16.44
C ALA A 123 -33.38 7.87 -15.09
N ARG A 124 -33.46 7.00 -14.09
CA ARG A 124 -32.85 7.21 -12.77
C ARG A 124 -31.48 6.56 -12.67
N ARG A 125 -31.25 5.49 -13.44
CA ARG A 125 -30.00 4.70 -13.45
C ARG A 125 -29.69 4.20 -14.84
N TRP A 126 -28.40 4.05 -15.11
CA TRP A 126 -27.88 3.45 -16.34
C TRP A 126 -26.96 2.28 -15.98
N LYS A 127 -26.93 1.24 -16.80
CA LYS A 127 -25.97 0.17 -16.63
C LYS A 127 -25.44 -0.37 -17.94
N VAL A 128 -24.23 -0.92 -17.89
CA VAL A 128 -23.67 -1.79 -18.91
C VAL A 128 -23.73 -3.22 -18.37
N ALA A 129 -24.46 -4.07 -19.04
CA ALA A 129 -24.63 -5.48 -18.66
C ALA A 129 -24.38 -6.39 -19.87
N VAL A 130 -23.99 -7.63 -19.62
CA VAL A 130 -23.92 -8.69 -20.63
C VAL A 130 -25.23 -9.48 -20.66
N GLY A 131 -25.78 -9.70 -21.85
CA GLY A 131 -26.95 -10.56 -22.00
C GLY A 131 -26.58 -12.04 -22.04
N ASN A 132 -27.57 -12.92 -21.95
CA ASN A 132 -27.38 -14.38 -22.07
C ASN A 132 -26.78 -14.79 -23.43
N ASP A 133 -26.87 -13.94 -24.42
CA ASP A 133 -26.27 -14.09 -25.76
C ASP A 133 -24.83 -13.58 -25.84
N GLY A 134 -24.22 -13.19 -24.70
CA GLY A 134 -22.85 -12.65 -24.64
C GLY A 134 -22.71 -11.21 -25.11
N VAL A 135 -23.78 -10.54 -25.55
CA VAL A 135 -23.73 -9.17 -26.07
C VAL A 135 -23.82 -8.15 -24.95
N ASN A 136 -22.87 -7.23 -24.92
CA ASN A 136 -22.89 -6.09 -24.00
C ASN A 136 -24.00 -5.12 -24.42
N ARG A 137 -24.72 -4.61 -23.44
CA ARG A 137 -25.83 -3.68 -23.69
C ARG A 137 -25.83 -2.55 -22.67
N VAL A 138 -26.18 -1.38 -23.14
CA VAL A 138 -26.55 -0.25 -22.27
C VAL A 138 -28.04 -0.34 -22.02
N LEU A 139 -28.40 -0.32 -20.75
CA LEU A 139 -29.79 -0.32 -20.26
C LEU A 139 -30.01 0.90 -19.36
N TYR A 140 -31.25 1.35 -19.29
CA TYR A 140 -31.69 2.41 -18.38
C TYR A 140 -32.87 1.97 -17.52
N ARG A 141 -33.04 2.55 -16.35
CA ARG A 141 -34.13 2.27 -15.41
C ARG A 141 -34.97 3.52 -15.18
N THR A 142 -36.25 3.36 -15.46
CA THR A 142 -37.32 4.24 -14.98
C THR A 142 -38.03 3.54 -13.80
N ARG A 143 -39.25 2.97 -13.99
CA ARG A 143 -39.85 2.02 -13.05
C ARG A 143 -39.31 0.61 -13.25
N ARG A 144 -38.96 0.26 -14.48
CA ARG A 144 -38.35 -1.02 -14.90
C ARG A 144 -37.15 -0.79 -15.78
N TRP A 145 -36.37 -1.83 -16.06
CA TRP A 145 -35.24 -1.80 -16.96
C TRP A 145 -35.69 -1.85 -18.43
N HIS A 146 -35.05 -1.02 -19.24
CA HIS A 146 -35.26 -0.93 -20.69
C HIS A 146 -33.90 -1.08 -21.40
N ARG A 147 -33.88 -1.81 -22.49
CA ARG A 147 -32.72 -1.85 -23.40
C ARG A 147 -32.67 -0.54 -24.18
N TRP A 148 -31.45 0.02 -24.30
CA TRP A 148 -31.22 1.20 -25.11
C TRP A 148 -30.36 0.89 -26.31
N LYS A 149 -29.14 0.32 -26.15
CA LYS A 149 -28.17 0.08 -27.23
C LYS A 149 -27.33 -1.14 -26.96
N ALA A 150 -27.01 -1.94 -28.00
CA ALA A 150 -25.96 -2.95 -27.97
C ALA A 150 -24.60 -2.31 -28.20
N LEU A 151 -23.55 -2.91 -27.65
CA LEU A 151 -22.16 -2.53 -27.82
C LEU A 151 -21.37 -3.69 -28.40
N ASP A 152 -20.41 -3.40 -29.26
CA ASP A 152 -19.50 -4.41 -29.83
C ASP A 152 -18.38 -4.77 -28.83
N GLY A 153 -17.98 -3.81 -27.98
CA GLY A 153 -17.02 -4.03 -26.90
C GLY A 153 -17.63 -3.83 -25.52
N GLN A 154 -16.81 -3.38 -24.56
CA GLN A 154 -17.26 -3.02 -23.24
C GLN A 154 -17.77 -1.57 -23.20
N GLY A 155 -18.58 -1.22 -22.20
CA GLY A 155 -19.06 0.15 -22.02
C GLY A 155 -18.21 0.96 -21.05
N GLU A 156 -18.09 2.25 -21.33
CA GLU A 156 -17.41 3.24 -20.49
C GLU A 156 -18.30 4.47 -20.31
N PHE A 157 -18.67 4.79 -19.06
CA PHE A 157 -19.38 6.02 -18.72
C PHE A 157 -18.42 7.18 -18.44
N TYR A 158 -18.85 8.40 -18.81
CA TYR A 158 -18.13 9.66 -18.58
C TYR A 158 -19.10 10.84 -18.48
N ALA A 159 -18.82 11.77 -17.57
CA ALA A 159 -19.69 12.94 -17.32
C ALA A 159 -18.93 14.29 -17.45
N GLY A 160 -18.16 14.45 -18.55
CA GLY A 160 -17.50 15.73 -18.85
C GLY A 160 -16.36 16.13 -17.91
N GLY A 161 -16.07 15.37 -16.88
CA GLY A 161 -15.10 15.68 -15.81
C GLY A 161 -15.74 15.71 -14.44
N ASP A 162 -17.04 15.83 -14.36
CA ASP A 162 -17.81 15.71 -13.13
C ASP A 162 -17.79 14.27 -12.58
N PRO A 163 -17.92 14.08 -11.25
CA PRO A 163 -18.00 12.76 -10.66
C PRO A 163 -19.22 11.96 -11.13
N ILE A 164 -19.06 10.65 -11.25
CA ILE A 164 -20.11 9.68 -11.57
C ILE A 164 -20.38 8.83 -10.34
N THR A 165 -21.65 8.70 -9.92
CA THR A 165 -22.03 7.82 -8.81
C THR A 165 -22.16 6.38 -9.32
N LEU A 166 -21.25 5.52 -8.85
CA LEU A 166 -21.30 4.07 -9.02
C LEU A 166 -22.25 3.49 -7.95
N VAL A 167 -23.14 2.65 -8.36
CA VAL A 167 -24.08 1.94 -7.47
C VAL A 167 -23.57 0.52 -7.26
N THR A 168 -23.23 0.17 -6.02
CA THR A 168 -22.67 -1.15 -5.69
C THR A 168 -23.44 -1.83 -4.54
N PRO A 169 -23.29 -3.14 -4.35
CA PRO A 169 -23.84 -3.82 -3.19
C PRO A 169 -23.35 -3.29 -1.83
N ALA A 170 -22.13 -2.73 -1.82
CA ALA A 170 -21.53 -2.14 -0.61
C ALA A 170 -21.97 -0.69 -0.35
N GLY A 171 -22.77 -0.10 -1.23
CA GLY A 171 -23.23 1.29 -1.18
C GLY A 171 -22.79 2.12 -2.39
N ASP A 172 -23.44 3.26 -2.56
CA ASP A 172 -23.19 4.18 -3.67
C ASP A 172 -21.98 5.05 -3.36
N ARG A 173 -21.11 5.31 -4.38
CA ARG A 173 -19.92 6.13 -4.24
C ARG A 173 -19.61 6.90 -5.52
N ALA A 174 -19.22 8.16 -5.38
CA ALA A 174 -18.84 9.01 -6.51
C ALA A 174 -17.37 8.85 -6.91
N TYR A 175 -17.11 8.89 -8.20
CA TYR A 175 -15.77 8.76 -8.78
C TYR A 175 -15.53 9.79 -9.87
N ARG A 176 -14.35 10.44 -9.85
CA ARG A 176 -13.89 11.26 -10.96
C ARG A 176 -13.52 10.39 -12.17
N GLY A 177 -13.44 11.03 -13.32
CA GLY A 177 -12.95 10.37 -14.53
C GLY A 177 -14.00 9.50 -15.20
N ARG A 178 -13.66 8.24 -15.46
CA ARG A 178 -14.48 7.31 -16.23
C ARG A 178 -14.68 6.03 -15.45
N LEU A 179 -15.89 5.48 -15.54
CA LEU A 179 -16.19 4.13 -15.06
C LEU A 179 -16.40 3.21 -16.25
N ARG A 180 -15.67 2.10 -16.29
CA ARG A 180 -15.76 1.13 -17.40
C ARG A 180 -15.84 -0.30 -16.89
N VAL A 181 -16.38 -1.17 -17.69
CA VAL A 181 -16.22 -2.61 -17.51
C VAL A 181 -14.83 -3.00 -17.98
N GLY A 182 -14.09 -3.70 -17.13
CA GLY A 182 -12.87 -4.43 -17.48
C GLY A 182 -13.15 -5.92 -17.58
N VAL A 183 -12.34 -6.66 -18.35
CA VAL A 183 -12.38 -8.12 -18.38
C VAL A 183 -10.97 -8.63 -18.09
N THR A 184 -10.84 -9.46 -17.06
CA THR A 184 -9.57 -10.08 -16.68
C THR A 184 -9.18 -11.18 -17.67
N SER A 185 -7.94 -11.64 -17.59
CA SER A 185 -7.48 -12.79 -18.39
C SER A 185 -8.22 -14.10 -18.07
N ALA A 186 -8.83 -14.19 -16.89
CA ALA A 186 -9.69 -15.31 -16.48
C ALA A 186 -11.12 -15.20 -17.03
N GLY A 187 -11.47 -14.06 -17.65
CA GLY A 187 -12.81 -13.79 -18.17
C GLY A 187 -13.74 -13.08 -17.17
N ASP A 188 -13.29 -12.80 -15.94
CA ASP A 188 -14.09 -12.10 -14.94
C ASP A 188 -14.37 -10.67 -15.36
N ARG A 189 -15.60 -10.22 -15.15
CA ARG A 189 -15.99 -8.83 -15.35
C ARG A 189 -15.76 -8.05 -14.07
N VAL A 190 -15.14 -6.90 -14.20
CA VAL A 190 -14.80 -6.04 -13.07
C VAL A 190 -15.10 -4.57 -13.39
N THR A 191 -15.44 -3.80 -12.39
CA THR A 191 -15.57 -2.35 -12.53
C THR A 191 -14.21 -1.68 -12.35
N VAL A 192 -13.85 -0.84 -13.32
CA VAL A 192 -12.58 -0.12 -13.36
C VAL A 192 -12.82 1.38 -13.45
N ASN A 193 -12.21 2.13 -12.57
CA ASN A 193 -12.15 3.59 -12.64
C ASN A 193 -10.90 4.04 -13.41
N ALA A 194 -11.06 4.78 -14.50
CA ALA A 194 -9.98 5.29 -15.34
C ALA A 194 -9.92 6.81 -15.23
N LEU A 195 -8.89 7.36 -14.59
CA LEU A 195 -8.81 8.80 -14.31
C LEU A 195 -7.37 9.32 -14.36
N ALA A 196 -7.23 10.65 -14.40
CA ALA A 196 -5.92 11.30 -14.33
C ALA A 196 -5.23 10.93 -13.00
N LEU A 197 -3.91 10.75 -13.05
CA LEU A 197 -3.11 10.31 -11.90
C LEU A 197 -3.26 11.26 -10.70
N ASP A 198 -3.24 12.59 -10.91
CA ASP A 198 -3.44 13.54 -9.81
C ASP A 198 -4.88 13.48 -9.23
N ASN A 199 -5.90 13.20 -10.05
CA ASN A 199 -7.27 13.01 -9.57
C ASN A 199 -7.42 11.71 -8.75
N TYR A 200 -6.68 10.66 -9.11
CA TYR A 200 -6.61 9.44 -8.31
C TYR A 200 -6.05 9.72 -6.91
N LEU A 201 -4.96 10.50 -6.83
CA LEU A 201 -4.34 10.82 -5.55
C LEU A 201 -5.21 11.65 -4.62
N LYS A 202 -6.13 12.45 -5.14
CA LYS A 202 -7.11 13.19 -4.31
C LYS A 202 -8.00 12.25 -3.51
N GLY A 203 -8.30 11.07 -4.04
CA GLY A 203 -9.04 10.02 -3.34
C GLY A 203 -8.17 9.01 -2.56
N VAL A 204 -6.84 9.09 -2.65
CA VAL A 204 -5.88 8.23 -1.94
C VAL A 204 -5.27 8.94 -0.72
N VAL A 205 -4.69 10.12 -0.92
CA VAL A 205 -3.88 10.80 0.12
C VAL A 205 -4.62 10.99 1.45
N PRO A 206 -5.89 11.42 1.48
CA PRO A 206 -6.61 11.62 2.75
C PRO A 206 -6.97 10.32 3.49
N LEU A 207 -6.91 9.17 2.81
CA LEU A 207 -7.14 7.85 3.41
C LEU A 207 -5.84 7.20 3.91
N GLU A 208 -4.71 7.64 3.37
CA GLU A 208 -3.38 7.16 3.78
C GLU A 208 -2.80 7.99 4.92
N MET A 209 -3.02 9.31 4.92
CA MET A 209 -2.45 10.23 5.91
C MET A 209 -3.48 11.29 6.32
N PRO A 210 -3.62 11.63 7.61
CA PRO A 210 -4.51 12.70 8.04
C PRO A 210 -4.21 14.02 7.31
N ALA A 211 -5.21 14.56 6.62
CA ALA A 211 -5.06 15.80 5.84
C ALA A 211 -4.77 17.04 6.73
N SER A 212 -4.97 16.92 8.05
CA SER A 212 -4.65 17.94 9.06
C SER A 212 -3.18 17.95 9.49
N TRP A 213 -2.37 17.00 9.04
CA TRP A 213 -0.95 16.96 9.34
C TRP A 213 -0.18 18.07 8.60
N SER A 214 1.07 18.23 8.94
CA SER A 214 1.93 19.28 8.38
C SER A 214 1.93 19.23 6.86
N PRO A 215 1.78 20.37 6.15
CA PRO A 215 1.72 20.38 4.69
C PRO A 215 2.92 19.73 4.01
N ALA A 216 4.10 19.73 4.66
CA ALA A 216 5.28 19.05 4.12
C ALA A 216 5.14 17.53 4.17
N ALA A 217 4.53 16.96 5.21
CA ALA A 217 4.25 15.53 5.31
C ALA A 217 3.20 15.08 4.28
N VAL A 218 2.09 15.82 4.16
CA VAL A 218 1.03 15.49 3.21
C VAL A 218 1.52 15.61 1.75
N ARG A 219 2.38 16.59 1.45
CA ARG A 219 3.05 16.70 0.15
C ARG A 219 4.02 15.54 -0.12
N ALA A 220 4.76 15.09 0.91
CA ALA A 220 5.63 13.92 0.78
C ALA A 220 4.80 12.66 0.46
N GLN A 221 3.68 12.45 1.19
CA GLN A 221 2.74 11.37 0.91
C GLN A 221 2.18 11.44 -0.51
N ALA A 222 1.79 12.64 -0.98
CA ALA A 222 1.26 12.81 -2.33
C ALA A 222 2.28 12.42 -3.42
N VAL A 223 3.57 12.77 -3.23
CA VAL A 223 4.63 12.37 -4.17
C VAL A 223 4.92 10.88 -4.08
N ALA A 224 5.04 10.31 -2.87
CA ALA A 224 5.28 8.88 -2.69
C ALA A 224 4.15 8.04 -3.31
N ALA A 225 2.89 8.38 -3.01
CA ALA A 225 1.72 7.68 -3.57
C ALA A 225 1.62 7.82 -5.10
N ARG A 226 1.95 9.01 -5.65
CA ARG A 226 2.00 9.23 -7.12
C ARG A 226 3.07 8.39 -7.78
N THR A 227 4.23 8.32 -7.17
CA THR A 227 5.35 7.53 -7.67
C THR A 227 5.01 6.05 -7.68
N TYR A 228 4.45 5.53 -6.58
CA TYR A 228 3.98 4.16 -6.48
C TYR A 228 2.92 3.84 -7.54
N ALA A 229 1.90 4.67 -7.71
CA ALA A 229 0.89 4.47 -8.74
C ALA A 229 1.45 4.57 -10.17
N ALA A 230 2.46 5.40 -10.40
CA ALA A 230 3.17 5.47 -11.68
C ALA A 230 4.03 4.21 -11.93
N TYR A 231 4.60 3.61 -10.87
CA TYR A 231 5.28 2.32 -10.93
C TYR A 231 4.30 1.20 -11.28
N GLU A 232 3.18 1.05 -10.55
CA GLU A 232 2.15 0.03 -10.80
C GLU A 232 1.56 0.15 -12.22
N ARG A 233 1.44 1.36 -12.73
CA ARG A 233 0.99 1.59 -14.12
C ARG A 233 1.92 0.95 -15.16
N ARG A 234 3.22 0.79 -14.87
CA ARG A 234 4.19 0.10 -15.71
C ARG A 234 4.27 -1.40 -15.44
N HIS A 235 3.82 -1.81 -14.26
CA HIS A 235 3.78 -3.20 -13.80
C HIS A 235 2.34 -3.58 -13.44
N PRO A 236 1.40 -3.57 -14.41
CA PRO A 236 -0.02 -3.71 -14.14
C PRO A 236 -0.33 -5.07 -13.50
N GLN A 237 -1.19 -5.06 -12.48
CA GLN A 237 -1.59 -6.27 -11.75
C GLN A 237 -2.53 -7.15 -12.58
N SER A 238 -3.20 -6.58 -13.59
CA SER A 238 -4.14 -7.28 -14.45
C SER A 238 -4.16 -6.67 -15.85
N SER A 239 -4.60 -7.44 -16.84
CA SER A 239 -4.93 -6.90 -18.17
C SER A 239 -6.07 -5.89 -18.15
N ALA A 240 -6.95 -5.93 -17.14
CA ALA A 240 -8.11 -5.06 -17.00
C ALA A 240 -7.81 -3.74 -16.28
N TYR A 241 -6.90 -3.77 -15.30
CA TYR A 241 -6.55 -2.62 -14.44
C TYR A 241 -5.08 -2.63 -14.05
N GLN A 242 -4.58 -1.50 -13.58
CA GLN A 242 -3.17 -1.33 -13.21
C GLN A 242 -2.94 -1.44 -11.71
N ILE A 243 -3.88 -0.96 -10.89
CA ILE A 243 -3.76 -0.89 -9.43
C ILE A 243 -5.11 -1.22 -8.78
N CYS A 244 -5.12 -1.71 -7.55
CA CYS A 244 -6.33 -1.97 -6.76
C CYS A 244 -6.63 -0.81 -5.78
N ASP A 245 -7.87 -0.77 -5.25
CA ASP A 245 -8.37 0.26 -4.33
C ASP A 245 -8.25 -0.11 -2.84
N THR A 246 -7.51 -1.17 -2.52
CA THR A 246 -7.37 -1.71 -1.15
C THR A 246 -5.96 -1.49 -0.60
N SER A 247 -5.76 -1.81 0.68
CA SER A 247 -4.45 -1.77 1.36
C SER A 247 -3.38 -2.71 0.75
N SER A 248 -3.76 -3.62 -0.14
CA SER A 248 -2.80 -4.42 -0.91
C SER A 248 -2.06 -3.59 -1.96
N CYS A 249 -2.63 -2.44 -2.35
CA CYS A 249 -2.04 -1.44 -3.24
C CYS A 249 -1.99 -0.08 -2.55
N GLN A 250 -3.04 0.71 -2.72
CA GLN A 250 -3.28 1.98 -2.04
C GLN A 250 -4.78 2.12 -1.80
N VAL A 251 -5.18 2.48 -0.59
CA VAL A 251 -6.60 2.69 -0.29
C VAL A 251 -7.13 3.86 -1.11
N TYR A 252 -8.14 3.60 -1.96
CA TYR A 252 -8.75 4.60 -2.83
C TYR A 252 -10.24 4.69 -2.58
N GLY A 253 -10.72 5.84 -2.14
CA GLY A 253 -12.11 6.07 -1.75
C GLY A 253 -12.97 6.84 -2.77
N GLY A 254 -12.43 7.13 -3.96
CA GLY A 254 -13.15 7.93 -4.97
C GLY A 254 -13.24 9.41 -4.60
N TYR A 255 -14.25 10.09 -5.16
CA TYR A 255 -14.48 11.51 -4.95
C TYR A 255 -14.94 11.83 -3.53
N ASP A 256 -15.73 10.95 -2.94
CA ASP A 256 -16.30 11.15 -1.60
C ASP A 256 -15.23 11.14 -0.49
N ALA A 257 -14.05 10.60 -0.78
CA ALA A 257 -12.92 10.61 0.15
C ALA A 257 -12.06 11.88 0.05
N GLU A 258 -12.27 12.74 -0.94
CA GLU A 258 -11.43 13.93 -1.14
C GLU A 258 -11.55 14.91 0.02
N TYR A 259 -10.42 15.53 0.38
CA TYR A 259 -10.36 16.55 1.41
C TYR A 259 -9.57 17.76 0.92
N PRO A 260 -10.04 19.02 1.14
CA PRO A 260 -9.41 20.22 0.58
C PRO A 260 -7.90 20.32 0.85
N ALA A 261 -7.46 20.16 2.09
CA ALA A 261 -6.04 20.31 2.44
C ALA A 261 -5.14 19.24 1.80
N SER A 262 -5.62 17.99 1.62
CA SER A 262 -4.88 16.98 0.86
C SER A 262 -4.92 17.22 -0.64
N ASN A 263 -6.02 17.77 -1.17
CA ASN A 263 -6.10 18.19 -2.57
C ASN A 263 -5.08 19.29 -2.86
N ASP A 264 -4.93 20.29 -1.98
CA ASP A 264 -3.90 21.34 -2.09
C ASP A 264 -2.49 20.76 -2.12
N ALA A 265 -2.20 19.74 -1.31
CA ALA A 265 -0.91 19.06 -1.32
C ALA A 265 -0.65 18.29 -2.62
N VAL A 266 -1.67 17.61 -3.17
CA VAL A 266 -1.61 16.93 -4.47
C VAL A 266 -1.34 17.93 -5.58
N ASP A 267 -2.08 19.06 -5.62
CA ASP A 267 -1.97 20.10 -6.63
C ASP A 267 -0.62 20.84 -6.55
N ALA A 268 -0.13 21.14 -5.33
CA ALA A 268 1.18 21.77 -5.12
C ALA A 268 2.36 20.87 -5.53
N THR A 269 2.14 19.57 -5.69
CA THR A 269 3.14 18.58 -6.14
C THR A 269 2.78 17.95 -7.48
N ALA A 270 1.87 18.56 -8.25
CA ALA A 270 1.31 17.98 -9.48
C ALA A 270 2.37 17.40 -10.42
N GLY A 271 2.18 16.16 -10.82
CA GLY A 271 3.06 15.42 -11.71
C GLY A 271 4.43 15.04 -11.14
N ARG A 272 4.82 15.47 -9.93
CA ARG A 272 6.13 15.15 -9.33
C ARG A 272 6.20 13.70 -8.88
N VAL A 273 7.27 13.00 -9.26
CA VAL A 273 7.58 11.62 -8.88
C VAL A 273 9.06 11.46 -8.55
N LEU A 274 9.41 10.35 -7.90
CA LEU A 274 10.78 9.88 -7.73
C LEU A 274 11.10 8.83 -8.80
N LEU A 275 12.31 8.89 -9.33
CA LEU A 275 12.81 7.95 -10.34
C LEU A 275 13.98 7.15 -9.78
N ALA A 276 14.08 5.90 -10.20
CA ALA A 276 15.25 5.06 -10.04
C ALA A 276 15.60 4.49 -11.42
N GLY A 277 16.84 4.76 -11.87
CA GLY A 277 17.25 4.36 -13.22
C GLY A 277 16.41 4.97 -14.36
N GLY A 278 15.84 6.18 -14.15
CA GLY A 278 15.00 6.86 -15.14
C GLY A 278 13.51 6.43 -15.13
N GLU A 279 13.13 5.45 -14.32
CA GLU A 279 11.77 4.91 -14.20
C GLU A 279 11.16 5.28 -12.85
N PRO A 280 9.80 5.35 -12.73
CA PRO A 280 9.14 5.56 -11.46
C PRO A 280 9.61 4.55 -10.41
N ALA A 281 10.05 5.04 -9.26
CA ALA A 281 10.56 4.21 -8.17
C ALA A 281 9.44 3.44 -7.46
N PHE A 282 9.75 2.27 -6.91
CA PHE A 282 8.83 1.50 -6.07
C PHE A 282 8.79 2.08 -4.65
N THR A 283 8.06 3.17 -4.47
CA THR A 283 8.01 3.96 -3.24
C THR A 283 7.00 3.40 -2.24
N GLN A 284 7.32 2.28 -1.60
CA GLN A 284 6.51 1.75 -0.50
C GLN A 284 6.48 2.71 0.69
N PHE A 285 5.37 2.75 1.40
CA PHE A 285 5.19 3.51 2.63
C PHE A 285 4.28 2.75 3.61
N GLY A 286 4.27 3.16 4.86
CA GLY A 286 3.43 2.56 5.89
C GLY A 286 3.26 3.48 7.08
N SER A 287 2.42 3.09 8.03
CA SER A 287 2.01 3.95 9.13
C SER A 287 3.18 4.43 9.98
N SER A 288 3.97 3.51 10.57
CA SER A 288 5.06 3.84 11.49
C SER A 288 6.21 2.84 11.36
N SER A 289 7.43 3.36 11.23
CA SER A 289 8.65 2.55 11.24
C SER A 289 8.94 1.96 12.63
N GLY A 290 8.48 2.64 13.70
CA GLY A 290 8.80 2.31 15.07
C GLY A 290 10.21 2.76 15.50
N GLY A 291 10.85 3.64 14.73
CA GLY A 291 12.22 4.13 14.95
C GLY A 291 13.28 3.50 14.05
N TRP A 292 12.89 2.52 13.20
CA TRP A 292 13.80 1.91 12.22
C TRP A 292 13.04 1.38 10.99
N THR A 293 13.43 1.79 9.80
CA THR A 293 12.86 1.24 8.58
C THR A 293 13.38 -0.18 8.32
N ALA A 294 12.61 -0.99 7.61
CA ALA A 294 13.04 -2.30 7.15
C ALA A 294 13.60 -2.21 5.72
N ALA A 295 14.61 -3.01 5.39
CA ALA A 295 15.09 -3.11 4.02
C ALA A 295 14.00 -3.66 3.09
N GLY A 296 13.72 -2.93 2.02
CA GLY A 296 12.86 -3.41 0.94
C GLY A 296 13.61 -4.24 -0.10
N SER A 297 12.94 -4.53 -1.21
CA SER A 297 13.49 -5.33 -2.32
C SER A 297 14.41 -4.56 -3.26
N VAL A 298 14.57 -3.24 -3.05
CA VAL A 298 15.32 -2.34 -3.94
C VAL A 298 16.29 -1.47 -3.13
N PRO A 299 17.44 -1.04 -3.71
CA PRO A 299 18.50 -0.35 -2.96
C PRO A 299 18.06 0.97 -2.30
N TYR A 300 17.09 1.66 -2.86
CA TYR A 300 16.56 2.92 -2.32
C TYR A 300 15.45 2.73 -1.25
N LEU A 301 15.27 1.50 -0.78
CA LEU A 301 14.48 1.16 0.41
C LEU A 301 15.39 0.53 1.47
N PRO A 302 16.35 1.29 2.05
CA PRO A 302 17.29 0.75 3.03
C PRO A 302 16.64 0.50 4.38
N ALA A 303 17.22 -0.41 5.17
CA ALA A 303 17.05 -0.40 6.61
C ALA A 303 17.91 0.74 7.18
N GLN A 304 17.27 1.66 7.90
CA GLN A 304 17.96 2.80 8.52
C GLN A 304 17.23 3.26 9.77
N GLU A 305 17.96 3.87 10.69
CA GLU A 305 17.36 4.54 11.85
C GLU A 305 16.45 5.67 11.39
N ASP A 306 15.27 5.76 12.04
CA ASP A 306 14.26 6.79 11.76
C ASP A 306 14.05 7.65 13.01
N PRO A 307 14.84 8.72 13.20
CA PRO A 307 14.76 9.55 14.37
C PRO A 307 13.47 10.36 14.45
N TYR A 308 12.74 10.47 13.34
CA TYR A 308 11.53 11.28 13.24
C TYR A 308 10.26 10.56 13.70
N ASP A 309 10.27 9.21 13.72
CA ASP A 309 9.06 8.42 14.00
C ASP A 309 8.59 8.52 15.45
N GLY A 310 9.52 8.80 16.41
CA GLY A 310 9.29 8.73 17.86
C GLY A 310 8.67 9.99 18.50
N TRP A 311 8.06 10.91 17.75
CA TRP A 311 7.46 12.10 18.32
C TRP A 311 6.19 11.79 19.13
N ALA A 312 5.85 12.67 20.12
CA ALA A 312 4.82 12.43 21.13
C ALA A 312 3.40 12.14 20.59
N GLY A 313 3.10 12.54 19.34
CA GLY A 313 1.81 12.28 18.70
C GLY A 313 1.74 10.95 17.92
N ASN A 314 2.78 10.11 17.96
CA ASN A 314 2.76 8.80 17.35
C ASN A 314 2.33 7.71 18.35
N PRO A 315 1.06 7.28 18.39
CA PRO A 315 0.57 6.30 19.35
C PRO A 315 0.94 4.86 19.00
N VAL A 316 1.62 4.67 17.87
CA VAL A 316 2.00 3.34 17.38
C VAL A 316 3.53 3.17 17.27
N HIS A 317 4.30 4.18 17.70
CA HIS A 317 5.75 4.06 17.81
C HIS A 317 6.13 2.87 18.70
N THR A 318 5.49 2.78 19.86
CA THR A 318 5.56 1.62 20.74
C THR A 318 4.15 1.15 21.11
N TRP A 319 3.97 -0.15 21.27
CA TRP A 319 2.67 -0.73 21.62
C TRP A 319 2.83 -2.04 22.40
N SER A 320 1.76 -2.47 23.05
CA SER A 320 1.71 -3.80 23.67
C SER A 320 0.31 -4.40 23.59
N VAL A 321 0.26 -5.73 23.55
CA VAL A 321 -0.98 -6.51 23.60
C VAL A 321 -0.76 -7.73 24.48
N LYS A 322 -1.79 -8.15 25.22
CA LYS A 322 -1.76 -9.38 26.02
C LYS A 322 -2.61 -10.44 25.34
N VAL A 323 -2.07 -11.64 25.24
CA VAL A 323 -2.77 -12.83 24.73
C VAL A 323 -2.54 -13.99 25.68
N GLY A 324 -3.54 -14.84 25.89
CA GLY A 324 -3.33 -16.13 26.57
C GLY A 324 -2.65 -17.13 25.62
N ASP A 325 -1.91 -18.10 26.17
CA ASP A 325 -1.29 -19.20 25.42
C ASP A 325 -2.29 -19.93 24.52
N GLY A 326 -3.52 -20.16 24.98
CA GLY A 326 -4.60 -20.78 24.23
C GLY A 326 -4.95 -20.06 22.92
N VAL A 327 -4.62 -18.77 22.72
CA VAL A 327 -4.77 -18.09 21.43
C VAL A 327 -3.79 -18.67 20.43
N LEU A 328 -2.52 -18.84 20.83
CA LEU A 328 -1.48 -19.39 19.97
C LEU A 328 -1.75 -20.88 19.68
N GLU A 329 -2.22 -21.63 20.67
CA GLU A 329 -2.57 -23.05 20.54
C GLU A 329 -3.70 -23.27 19.53
N ARG A 330 -4.75 -22.44 19.58
CA ARG A 330 -5.83 -22.48 18.58
C ARG A 330 -5.38 -22.05 17.19
N THR A 331 -4.46 -21.09 17.12
CA THR A 331 -3.94 -20.60 15.83
C THR A 331 -3.01 -21.64 15.18
N TRP A 332 -2.27 -22.40 16.00
CA TRP A 332 -1.35 -23.46 15.54
C TRP A 332 -1.61 -24.79 16.27
N PRO A 333 -2.69 -25.53 15.96
CA PRO A 333 -3.10 -26.73 16.70
C PRO A 333 -2.08 -27.87 16.70
N ALA A 334 -1.16 -27.87 15.72
CA ALA A 334 -0.06 -28.85 15.65
C ALA A 334 0.97 -28.72 16.79
N VAL A 335 0.94 -27.60 17.52
CA VAL A 335 1.80 -27.38 18.70
C VAL A 335 1.27 -28.13 19.91
N GLY A 336 -0.05 -28.26 20.06
CA GLY A 336 -0.69 -28.74 21.31
C GLY A 336 -0.57 -27.67 22.39
N ASP A 337 -0.37 -28.06 23.66
CA ASP A 337 -0.13 -27.11 24.75
C ASP A 337 1.22 -26.41 24.52
N LEU A 338 1.22 -25.11 24.41
CA LEU A 338 2.42 -24.32 24.10
C LEU A 338 3.40 -24.34 25.29
N ARG A 339 4.66 -24.65 25.04
CA ARG A 339 5.72 -24.69 26.04
C ARG A 339 6.87 -23.76 25.81
N ARG A 340 7.04 -23.29 24.55
CA ARG A 340 8.17 -22.46 24.16
C ARG A 340 7.89 -21.63 22.93
N ILE A 341 8.33 -20.38 22.98
CA ILE A 341 8.48 -19.50 21.82
C ILE A 341 9.98 -19.27 21.62
N ALA A 342 10.50 -19.45 20.43
CA ALA A 342 11.90 -19.19 20.10
C ALA A 342 11.97 -18.35 18.81
N VAL A 343 12.46 -17.13 18.87
CA VAL A 343 12.77 -16.34 17.69
C VAL A 343 14.09 -16.87 17.13
N THR A 344 14.04 -17.33 15.89
CA THR A 344 15.18 -17.98 15.22
C THR A 344 15.94 -17.06 14.30
N LYS A 345 15.30 -15.98 13.83
CA LYS A 345 15.93 -14.98 12.96
C LYS A 345 15.27 -13.62 13.10
N ARG A 346 16.10 -12.58 13.18
CA ARG A 346 15.74 -11.16 13.12
C ARG A 346 16.51 -10.44 12.02
N ASP A 347 16.09 -9.21 11.68
CA ASP A 347 16.77 -8.40 10.67
C ASP A 347 18.01 -7.66 11.18
N GLY A 348 18.23 -7.63 12.49
CA GLY A 348 19.42 -7.06 13.13
C GLY A 348 19.35 -5.57 13.46
N ASN A 349 18.19 -4.91 13.28
CA ASN A 349 18.05 -3.45 13.38
C ASN A 349 17.26 -3.00 14.61
N GLY A 350 17.78 -2.04 15.37
CA GLY A 350 17.12 -1.44 16.52
C GLY A 350 16.96 -2.37 17.73
N ASP A 351 15.99 -2.07 18.58
CA ASP A 351 15.74 -2.81 19.82
C ASP A 351 15.50 -4.30 19.59
N TRP A 352 15.94 -5.11 20.53
CA TRP A 352 15.80 -6.60 20.55
C TRP A 352 16.39 -7.29 19.32
N GLY A 353 17.27 -6.64 18.55
CA GLY A 353 17.80 -7.16 17.30
C GLY A 353 16.80 -7.08 16.13
N GLY A 354 15.77 -6.23 16.25
CA GLY A 354 14.88 -5.84 15.16
C GLY A 354 13.68 -6.72 14.92
N ARG A 355 13.20 -6.66 13.68
CA ARG A 355 11.98 -7.35 13.23
C ARG A 355 12.20 -8.86 13.14
N ILE A 356 11.22 -9.63 13.59
CA ILE A 356 11.25 -11.09 13.48
C ILE A 356 11.06 -11.50 12.01
N SER A 357 12.04 -12.21 11.48
CA SER A 357 11.94 -12.88 10.17
C SER A 357 11.38 -14.30 10.32
N SER A 358 11.76 -15.02 11.41
CA SER A 358 11.31 -16.38 11.66
C SER A 358 11.28 -16.68 13.15
N LEU A 359 10.28 -17.46 13.60
CA LEU A 359 10.17 -17.97 14.96
C LEU A 359 9.58 -19.37 14.96
N THR A 360 9.90 -20.13 16.02
CA THR A 360 9.40 -21.50 16.25
C THR A 360 8.56 -21.54 17.53
N LEU A 361 7.36 -22.06 17.42
CA LEU A 361 6.45 -22.40 18.51
C LEU A 361 6.59 -23.91 18.78
N SER A 362 6.77 -24.30 20.03
CA SER A 362 6.93 -25.71 20.41
C SER A 362 6.04 -26.02 21.61
N GLY A 363 5.46 -27.22 21.63
CA GLY A 363 4.57 -27.67 22.69
C GLY A 363 4.45 -29.18 22.76
N THR A 364 3.38 -29.66 23.36
CA THR A 364 3.21 -31.09 23.72
C THR A 364 3.01 -31.99 22.51
N LYS A 365 2.49 -31.50 21.39
CA LYS A 365 2.23 -32.27 20.16
C LYS A 365 3.34 -32.14 19.11
N GLY A 366 4.12 -31.06 19.19
CA GLY A 366 5.15 -30.83 18.20
C GLY A 366 5.66 -29.39 18.15
N LYS A 367 6.20 -29.02 16.99
CA LYS A 367 6.71 -27.67 16.73
C LYS A 367 6.25 -27.16 15.37
N VAL A 368 6.03 -25.86 15.28
CA VAL A 368 5.72 -25.13 14.03
C VAL A 368 6.67 -23.95 13.91
N THR A 369 7.33 -23.82 12.75
CA THR A 369 8.13 -22.63 12.42
C THR A 369 7.34 -21.77 11.45
N VAL A 370 7.21 -20.49 11.75
CA VAL A 370 6.46 -19.51 10.96
C VAL A 370 7.31 -18.28 10.68
N THR A 371 6.97 -17.56 9.61
CA THR A 371 7.56 -16.24 9.35
C THR A 371 7.00 -15.19 10.32
N GLY A 372 7.76 -14.10 10.52
CA GLY A 372 7.27 -12.96 11.30
C GLY A 372 5.96 -12.39 10.73
N ASP A 373 5.83 -12.32 9.40
CA ASP A 373 4.61 -11.83 8.75
C ASP A 373 3.41 -12.75 8.97
N THR A 374 3.60 -14.08 8.88
CA THR A 374 2.53 -15.04 9.20
C THR A 374 2.10 -14.89 10.66
N PHE A 375 3.06 -14.79 11.59
CA PHE A 375 2.78 -14.57 13.00
C PHE A 375 2.03 -13.27 13.25
N ARG A 376 2.51 -12.17 12.65
CA ARG A 376 1.86 -10.86 12.70
C ARG A 376 0.42 -10.92 12.19
N THR A 377 0.20 -11.48 11.01
CA THR A 377 -1.09 -11.48 10.33
C THR A 377 -2.13 -12.32 11.07
N LEU A 378 -1.76 -13.53 11.48
CA LEU A 378 -2.68 -14.45 12.17
C LEU A 378 -3.07 -13.96 13.57
N LEU A 379 -2.20 -13.20 14.24
CA LEU A 379 -2.49 -12.63 15.57
C LEU A 379 -2.98 -11.17 15.51
N GLY A 380 -3.12 -10.57 14.32
CA GLY A 380 -3.56 -9.19 14.16
C GLY A 380 -2.58 -8.16 14.77
N LEU A 381 -1.28 -8.46 14.81
CA LEU A 381 -0.28 -7.56 15.38
C LEU A 381 0.05 -6.39 14.43
N ARG A 382 0.48 -5.28 15.01
CA ARG A 382 0.79 -4.07 14.24
C ARG A 382 2.03 -4.21 13.36
N SER A 383 3.07 -4.90 13.83
CA SER A 383 4.33 -5.09 13.12
C SER A 383 4.96 -6.44 13.46
N THR A 384 6.04 -6.78 12.77
CA THR A 384 6.90 -7.94 13.08
C THR A 384 8.01 -7.58 14.07
N TRP A 385 8.16 -6.33 14.47
CA TRP A 385 9.16 -5.89 15.44
C TRP A 385 8.62 -6.03 16.86
N VAL A 386 8.76 -7.22 17.40
CA VAL A 386 8.18 -7.58 18.69
C VAL A 386 9.13 -8.37 19.58
N THR A 387 8.87 -8.28 20.90
CA THR A 387 9.43 -9.16 21.93
C THR A 387 8.31 -9.66 22.85
N PHE A 388 8.60 -10.61 23.71
CA PHE A 388 7.62 -11.27 24.56
C PHE A 388 8.00 -11.12 26.04
N ARG A 389 6.99 -11.02 26.91
CA ARG A 389 7.10 -11.19 28.35
C ARG A 389 6.01 -12.15 28.78
N VAL A 390 6.37 -13.18 29.53
CA VAL A 390 5.47 -14.22 30.03
C VAL A 390 5.22 -14.03 31.52
N SER A 391 3.97 -14.13 31.93
CA SER A 391 3.52 -14.04 33.32
C SER A 391 2.47 -15.10 33.63
#